data_489ba9d37511fa6683b83125df76dab0
#
_entry.id   489ba9d37511fa6683b83125df76dab0
#
_cell.length_a   1.000
_cell.length_b   1.000
_cell.length_c   1.000
_cell.angle_alpha   90.00
_cell.angle_beta   90.00
_cell.angle_gamma   90.00
#
_symmetry.space_group_name_H-M   'P 1'
#
loop_
_entity.id
_entity.type
_entity.pdbx_description
1 polymer ?
#
loop_
_entity_poly.entity_id
_entity_poly.type
_entity_poly.pdbx_seq_one_letter_code
_entity_poly.pdbx_strand_id
1 'polypeptide(L)'
;VAINTVGPEVHLHKESGMPILNNKLGGKGGKSGKWVKERALEAVKQIRTAIGDEPVIIGMGGLCDAYDVSAMISAGADAVGLGSVFGTVEQQNWRAYLDCLKDETIALLDQKTIENKASSFIRTDNRMEYTKHTVLSVVEHTKDMLIITLSGKLNCKSGEFAFLFIPGKGEKPFSVAHNEPLTFLIRKRGEFTKALFELKEGDTIYTRGLYGKPLIHEKKKNVLLIGGGSGVAV
;
A
#
# COMPACT_ATOMS: atom_id res chain seq x y z
N VAL A 1 -16.69 15.73 1.91
CA VAL A 1 -16.00 14.55 1.32
C VAL A 1 -16.97 13.39 1.31
N ALA A 2 -17.27 12.86 0.13
CA ALA A 2 -18.10 11.68 -0.02
C ALA A 2 -17.18 10.46 -0.22
N ILE A 3 -17.40 9.40 0.46
CA ILE A 3 -16.78 8.08 0.53
C ILE A 3 -15.30 8.00 0.09
N ASN A 4 -14.42 7.54 0.98
CA ASN A 4 -13.04 7.21 0.63
C ASN A 4 -12.70 5.72 0.85
N THR A 5 -13.46 5.01 1.68
CA THR A 5 -13.30 3.57 1.92
C THR A 5 -14.66 2.89 2.08
N VAL A 6 -14.73 1.61 1.75
CA VAL A 6 -15.91 0.75 1.99
C VAL A 6 -15.51 -0.40 2.91
N GLY A 7 -16.38 -0.75 3.83
CA GLY A 7 -16.19 -1.82 4.80
C GLY A 7 -16.90 -1.49 6.12
N PRO A 8 -16.55 -2.17 7.21
CA PRO A 8 -15.40 -3.09 7.36
C PRO A 8 -15.67 -4.52 6.85
N GLU A 9 -14.72 -5.04 6.08
CA GLU A 9 -14.76 -6.40 5.52
C GLU A 9 -13.52 -7.20 5.94
N VAL A 10 -13.61 -8.54 5.97
CA VAL A 10 -12.44 -9.41 6.17
C VAL A 10 -11.77 -9.63 4.82
N HIS A 11 -10.49 -9.28 4.73
CA HIS A 11 -9.66 -9.58 3.58
C HIS A 11 -8.78 -10.79 3.86
N LEU A 12 -8.96 -11.84 3.05
CA LEU A 12 -8.24 -13.09 3.23
C LEU A 12 -6.99 -13.13 2.35
N HIS A 13 -5.90 -13.66 2.90
CA HIS A 13 -4.73 -14.02 2.13
C HIS A 13 -5.06 -15.20 1.21
N LYS A 14 -4.78 -15.07 -0.09
CA LYS A 14 -5.24 -15.99 -1.14
C LYS A 14 -4.80 -17.44 -0.91
N GLU A 15 -3.56 -17.67 -0.49
CA GLU A 15 -2.99 -19.00 -0.36
C GLU A 15 -3.38 -19.67 0.97
N SER A 16 -3.32 -18.93 2.08
CA SER A 16 -3.59 -19.50 3.41
C SER A 16 -5.06 -19.45 3.83
N GLY A 17 -5.91 -18.67 3.14
CA GLY A 17 -7.30 -18.44 3.53
C GLY A 17 -7.48 -17.67 4.84
N MET A 18 -6.41 -17.21 5.47
CA MET A 18 -6.45 -16.51 6.75
C MET A 18 -6.59 -15.00 6.58
N PRO A 19 -7.24 -14.29 7.54
CA PRO A 19 -7.33 -12.84 7.51
C PRO A 19 -5.94 -12.18 7.46
N ILE A 20 -5.78 -11.20 6.58
CA ILE A 20 -4.54 -10.41 6.48
C ILE A 20 -4.37 -9.52 7.70
N LEU A 21 -5.48 -8.95 8.20
CA LEU A 21 -5.46 -8.09 9.37
C LEU A 21 -5.70 -8.89 10.65
N ASN A 22 -4.89 -8.61 11.68
CA ASN A 22 -5.14 -9.07 13.03
C ASN A 22 -5.39 -7.86 13.91
N ASN A 23 -6.67 -7.55 14.13
CA ASN A 23 -7.12 -6.39 14.89
C ASN A 23 -8.34 -6.74 15.77
N LYS A 24 -8.72 -5.81 16.65
CA LYS A 24 -9.87 -5.97 17.54
C LYS A 24 -11.23 -6.07 16.82
N LEU A 25 -11.26 -5.83 15.50
CA LEU A 25 -12.45 -5.94 14.66
C LEU A 25 -12.59 -7.33 13.99
N GLY A 26 -11.90 -8.35 14.49
CA GLY A 26 -11.92 -9.70 13.94
C GLY A 26 -11.33 -9.82 12.54
N GLY A 27 -10.28 -9.07 12.24
CA GLY A 27 -9.64 -9.08 10.93
C GLY A 27 -10.32 -8.21 9.86
N LYS A 28 -11.34 -7.43 10.24
CA LYS A 28 -12.05 -6.54 9.32
C LYS A 28 -11.29 -5.23 9.09
N GLY A 29 -11.38 -4.72 7.87
CA GLY A 29 -10.78 -3.44 7.48
C GLY A 29 -11.53 -2.76 6.36
N GLY A 30 -11.25 -1.48 6.14
CA GLY A 30 -11.77 -0.71 5.03
C GLY A 30 -11.02 -1.03 3.74
N LYS A 31 -11.73 -1.07 2.62
CA LYS A 31 -11.19 -1.28 1.28
C LYS A 31 -11.20 0.04 0.51
N SER A 32 -10.07 0.42 -0.06
CA SER A 32 -9.89 1.61 -0.89
C SER A 32 -9.50 1.22 -2.32
N GLY A 33 -9.52 2.19 -3.24
CA GLY A 33 -9.18 1.99 -4.64
C GLY A 33 -10.41 1.80 -5.53
N LYS A 34 -10.23 1.22 -6.71
CA LYS A 34 -11.29 1.08 -7.74
C LYS A 34 -12.61 0.49 -7.25
N TRP A 35 -12.55 -0.35 -6.23
CA TRP A 35 -13.71 -1.03 -5.62
C TRP A 35 -14.78 -0.11 -5.03
N VAL A 36 -14.40 1.11 -4.66
CA VAL A 36 -15.33 2.05 -4.03
C VAL A 36 -15.96 3.01 -5.02
N LYS A 37 -15.52 3.02 -6.29
CA LYS A 37 -15.91 4.00 -7.30
C LYS A 37 -17.43 4.10 -7.46
N GLU A 38 -18.10 2.99 -7.74
CA GLU A 38 -19.53 2.99 -8.00
C GLU A 38 -20.34 3.53 -6.81
N ARG A 39 -19.97 3.11 -5.59
CA ARG A 39 -20.60 3.62 -4.36
C ARG A 39 -20.29 5.09 -4.13
N ALA A 40 -19.11 5.56 -4.49
CA ALA A 40 -18.72 6.95 -4.36
C ALA A 40 -19.51 7.84 -5.33
N LEU A 41 -19.67 7.42 -6.58
CA LEU A 41 -20.49 8.11 -7.58
C LEU A 41 -21.95 8.21 -7.12
N GLU A 42 -22.53 7.10 -6.68
CA GLU A 42 -23.92 7.08 -6.20
C GLU A 42 -24.11 7.97 -4.97
N ALA A 43 -23.17 7.95 -4.01
CA ALA A 43 -23.22 8.79 -2.83
C ALA A 43 -23.16 10.29 -3.19
N VAL A 44 -22.27 10.70 -4.11
CA VAL A 44 -22.18 12.08 -4.57
C VAL A 44 -23.49 12.51 -5.22
N LYS A 45 -24.07 11.67 -6.10
CA LYS A 45 -25.34 11.95 -6.76
C LYS A 45 -26.48 12.13 -5.75
N GLN A 46 -26.59 11.23 -4.77
CA GLN A 46 -27.61 11.32 -3.71
C GLN A 46 -27.44 12.59 -2.86
N ILE A 47 -26.20 12.90 -2.47
CA ILE A 47 -25.90 14.11 -1.70
C ILE A 47 -26.28 15.35 -2.52
N ARG A 48 -25.85 15.46 -3.78
CA ARG A 48 -26.18 16.59 -4.64
C ARG A 48 -27.69 16.78 -4.78
N THR A 49 -28.41 15.69 -4.98
CA THR A 49 -29.89 15.72 -5.05
C THR A 49 -30.52 16.21 -3.75
N ALA A 50 -29.94 15.85 -2.59
CA ALA A 50 -30.51 16.20 -1.29
C ALA A 50 -30.20 17.63 -0.84
N ILE A 51 -29.02 18.18 -1.19
CA ILE A 51 -28.56 19.48 -0.68
C ILE A 51 -28.58 20.61 -1.72
N GLY A 52 -28.89 20.33 -3.00
CA GLY A 52 -28.86 21.30 -4.09
C GLY A 52 -27.46 21.76 -4.47
N ASP A 53 -27.33 22.90 -5.16
CA ASP A 53 -26.09 23.33 -5.81
C ASP A 53 -25.19 24.24 -4.96
N GLU A 54 -25.70 24.84 -3.88
CA GLU A 54 -24.92 25.78 -3.06
C GLU A 54 -23.70 25.13 -2.34
N PRO A 55 -23.85 23.98 -1.65
CA PRO A 55 -22.72 23.39 -0.94
C PRO A 55 -21.71 22.73 -1.88
N VAL A 56 -20.42 23.02 -1.66
CA VAL A 56 -19.31 22.40 -2.41
C VAL A 56 -19.15 20.93 -2.04
N ILE A 57 -19.20 20.05 -3.03
CA ILE A 57 -18.96 18.60 -2.87
C ILE A 57 -17.59 18.26 -3.43
N ILE A 58 -16.72 17.66 -2.58
CA ILE A 58 -15.48 17.06 -3.01
C ILE A 58 -15.71 15.56 -3.16
N GLY A 59 -15.78 15.08 -4.41
CA GLY A 59 -15.95 13.67 -4.75
C GLY A 59 -14.65 12.90 -4.62
N MET A 60 -14.66 11.77 -3.90
CA MET A 60 -13.49 10.91 -3.71
C MET A 60 -13.90 9.45 -3.78
N GLY A 61 -12.95 8.58 -4.15
CA GLY A 61 -13.12 7.14 -4.09
C GLY A 61 -12.92 6.45 -5.43
N GLY A 62 -11.78 5.80 -5.59
CA GLY A 62 -11.48 4.92 -6.71
C GLY A 62 -11.18 5.59 -8.04
N LEU A 63 -10.99 6.91 -8.07
CA LEU A 63 -10.71 7.67 -9.29
C LEU A 63 -9.26 7.43 -9.74
N CYS A 64 -9.10 7.10 -11.02
CA CYS A 64 -7.79 6.74 -11.58
C CYS A 64 -7.52 7.43 -12.92
N ASP A 65 -8.52 7.67 -13.76
CA ASP A 65 -8.36 8.24 -15.08
C ASP A 65 -9.39 9.36 -15.36
N ALA A 66 -9.32 9.93 -16.55
CA ALA A 66 -10.16 11.05 -16.93
C ALA A 66 -11.65 10.68 -17.01
N TYR A 67 -11.97 9.45 -17.37
CA TYR A 67 -13.35 8.95 -17.38
C TYR A 67 -13.93 8.89 -15.97
N ASP A 68 -13.13 8.42 -15.00
CA ASP A 68 -13.53 8.37 -13.59
C ASP A 68 -13.78 9.76 -13.04
N VAL A 69 -12.89 10.72 -13.33
CA VAL A 69 -13.01 12.11 -12.88
C VAL A 69 -14.21 12.80 -13.53
N SER A 70 -14.39 12.64 -14.85
CA SER A 70 -15.55 13.19 -15.58
C SER A 70 -16.85 12.64 -15.04
N ALA A 71 -16.93 11.33 -14.77
CA ALA A 71 -18.12 10.71 -14.17
C ALA A 71 -18.42 11.27 -12.77
N MET A 72 -17.38 11.53 -11.96
CA MET A 72 -17.54 12.12 -10.61
C MET A 72 -18.06 13.56 -10.65
N ILE A 73 -17.54 14.36 -11.57
CA ILE A 73 -18.04 15.73 -11.82
C ILE A 73 -19.50 15.67 -12.31
N SER A 74 -19.79 14.78 -13.28
CA SER A 74 -21.16 14.60 -13.80
C SER A 74 -22.14 14.08 -12.74
N ALA A 75 -21.68 13.37 -11.72
CA ALA A 75 -22.49 12.98 -10.57
C ALA A 75 -22.80 14.13 -9.61
N GLY A 76 -22.21 15.32 -9.81
CA GLY A 76 -22.45 16.53 -9.03
C GLY A 76 -21.33 16.92 -8.08
N ALA A 77 -20.11 16.40 -8.23
CA ALA A 77 -18.96 16.91 -7.50
C ALA A 77 -18.43 18.21 -8.13
N ASP A 78 -18.05 19.19 -7.30
CA ASP A 78 -17.43 20.44 -7.73
C ASP A 78 -15.91 20.32 -7.81
N ALA A 79 -15.35 19.40 -7.04
CA ALA A 79 -13.93 19.07 -7.03
C ALA A 79 -13.73 17.57 -6.78
N VAL A 80 -12.55 17.05 -7.10
CA VAL A 80 -12.22 15.63 -6.87
C VAL A 80 -10.97 15.48 -6.01
N GLY A 81 -10.95 14.42 -5.21
CA GLY A 81 -9.78 13.98 -4.44
C GLY A 81 -9.22 12.65 -4.97
N LEU A 82 -7.91 12.62 -5.19
CA LEU A 82 -7.19 11.44 -5.61
C LEU A 82 -6.34 10.90 -4.45
N GLY A 83 -6.32 9.60 -4.25
CA GLY A 83 -5.58 8.98 -3.15
C GLY A 83 -4.84 7.71 -3.60
N SER A 84 -5.53 6.58 -3.61
CA SER A 84 -4.94 5.25 -3.85
C SER A 84 -4.18 5.11 -5.17
N VAL A 85 -4.55 5.88 -6.19
CA VAL A 85 -3.87 5.88 -7.51
C VAL A 85 -2.41 6.30 -7.42
N PHE A 86 -2.05 7.21 -6.51
CA PHE A 86 -0.65 7.62 -6.32
C PHE A 86 0.27 6.49 -5.85
N GLY A 87 -0.28 5.42 -5.31
CA GLY A 87 0.48 4.21 -5.03
C GLY A 87 0.80 3.37 -6.27
N THR A 88 0.22 3.68 -7.43
CA THR A 88 0.42 2.98 -8.71
C THR A 88 1.10 3.85 -9.76
N VAL A 89 1.24 5.14 -9.53
CA VAL A 89 1.97 6.08 -10.38
C VAL A 89 3.32 6.40 -9.75
N GLU A 90 4.41 6.33 -10.51
CA GLU A 90 5.74 6.72 -10.04
C GLU A 90 5.78 8.18 -9.60
N GLN A 91 6.43 8.48 -8.48
CA GLN A 91 6.46 9.82 -7.91
C GLN A 91 6.98 10.89 -8.89
N GLN A 92 7.99 10.57 -9.67
CA GLN A 92 8.55 11.46 -10.69
C GLN A 92 7.55 11.82 -11.80
N ASN A 93 6.53 10.98 -12.00
CA ASN A 93 5.50 11.15 -13.03
C ASN A 93 4.21 11.80 -12.49
N TRP A 94 4.09 12.06 -11.20
CA TRP A 94 2.85 12.60 -10.62
C TRP A 94 2.39 13.89 -11.30
N ARG A 95 3.32 14.80 -11.60
CA ARG A 95 2.96 16.06 -12.26
C ARG A 95 2.43 15.83 -13.67
N ALA A 96 3.14 15.04 -14.48
CA ALA A 96 2.72 14.73 -15.84
C ALA A 96 1.39 13.97 -15.87
N TYR A 97 1.20 13.02 -14.96
CA TYR A 97 -0.07 12.31 -14.78
C TYR A 97 -1.21 13.27 -14.47
N LEU A 98 -1.05 14.20 -13.52
CA LEU A 98 -2.09 15.16 -13.14
C LEU A 98 -2.40 16.15 -14.27
N ASP A 99 -1.38 16.61 -15.01
CA ASP A 99 -1.59 17.51 -16.14
C ASP A 99 -2.37 16.78 -17.26
N CYS A 100 -2.01 15.55 -17.63
CA CYS A 100 -2.77 14.74 -18.57
C CYS A 100 -4.20 14.47 -18.08
N LEU A 101 -4.37 14.10 -16.81
CA LEU A 101 -5.67 13.82 -16.21
C LEU A 101 -6.59 15.01 -16.31
N LYS A 102 -6.08 16.22 -15.97
CA LYS A 102 -6.83 17.48 -16.06
C LYS A 102 -7.26 17.76 -17.49
N ASP A 103 -6.32 17.75 -18.44
CA ASP A 103 -6.56 18.13 -19.83
C ASP A 103 -7.55 17.17 -20.51
N GLU A 104 -7.40 15.86 -20.27
CA GLU A 104 -8.33 14.86 -20.77
C GLU A 104 -9.71 14.93 -20.12
N THR A 105 -9.78 15.25 -18.81
CA THR A 105 -11.08 15.48 -18.14
C THR A 105 -11.83 16.66 -18.73
N ILE A 106 -11.14 17.78 -18.98
CA ILE A 106 -11.75 18.96 -19.62
C ILE A 106 -12.25 18.59 -21.01
N ALA A 107 -11.45 17.87 -21.80
CA ALA A 107 -11.86 17.42 -23.13
C ALA A 107 -13.12 16.55 -23.10
N LEU A 108 -13.23 15.61 -22.13
CA LEU A 108 -14.44 14.78 -21.95
C LEU A 108 -15.67 15.61 -21.57
N LEU A 109 -15.51 16.58 -20.66
CA LEU A 109 -16.61 17.48 -20.28
C LEU A 109 -17.07 18.35 -21.47
N ASP A 110 -16.16 18.69 -22.38
CA ASP A 110 -16.45 19.36 -23.66
C ASP A 110 -16.96 18.38 -24.74
N GLN A 111 -17.28 17.14 -24.42
CA GLN A 111 -17.74 16.08 -25.32
C GLN A 111 -16.73 15.71 -26.44
N LYS A 112 -15.44 15.93 -26.21
CA LYS A 112 -14.36 15.57 -27.14
C LYS A 112 -13.85 14.14 -26.85
N THR A 113 -13.32 13.50 -27.88
CA THR A 113 -12.62 12.20 -27.74
C THR A 113 -11.25 12.40 -27.13
N ILE A 114 -10.82 11.46 -26.28
CA ILE A 114 -9.50 11.45 -25.64
C ILE A 114 -8.76 10.14 -25.94
N GLU A 115 -7.43 10.17 -25.78
CA GLU A 115 -6.57 8.99 -25.91
C GLU A 115 -6.39 8.21 -24.59
N ASN A 116 -6.88 8.77 -23.48
CA ASN A 116 -6.71 8.26 -22.10
C ASN A 116 -5.22 8.08 -21.72
N LYS A 117 -4.40 9.08 -22.02
CA LYS A 117 -2.95 9.10 -21.72
C LYS A 117 -2.68 9.01 -20.23
N ALA A 118 -3.54 9.61 -19.39
CA ALA A 118 -3.40 9.52 -17.94
C ALA A 118 -3.33 8.08 -17.45
N SER A 119 -4.08 7.16 -18.03
CA SER A 119 -4.05 5.74 -17.65
C SER A 119 -2.71 5.06 -17.95
N SER A 120 -1.92 5.54 -18.91
CA SER A 120 -0.61 4.96 -19.24
C SER A 120 0.43 5.10 -18.12
N PHE A 121 0.24 6.05 -17.21
CA PHE A 121 1.09 6.22 -16.03
C PHE A 121 0.78 5.21 -14.91
N ILE A 122 -0.37 4.52 -14.98
CA ILE A 122 -0.87 3.66 -13.92
C ILE A 122 -0.31 2.25 -14.11
N ARG A 123 0.44 1.78 -13.10
CA ARG A 123 0.95 0.41 -13.06
C ARG A 123 -0.08 -0.55 -12.47
N THR A 124 0.11 -1.83 -12.73
CA THR A 124 -0.62 -2.88 -12.03
C THR A 124 -0.44 -2.74 -10.51
N ASP A 125 -1.54 -2.74 -9.78
CA ASP A 125 -1.51 -2.68 -8.33
C ASP A 125 -1.22 -4.06 -7.74
N ASN A 126 0.04 -4.31 -7.43
CA ASN A 126 0.52 -5.54 -6.81
C ASN A 126 0.84 -5.38 -5.30
N ARG A 127 0.41 -4.28 -4.69
CA ARG A 127 0.69 -3.98 -3.27
C ARG A 127 0.16 -5.03 -2.29
N MET A 128 -0.81 -5.84 -2.70
CA MET A 128 -1.38 -6.92 -1.91
C MET A 128 -0.97 -8.32 -2.41
N GLU A 129 0.06 -8.40 -3.24
CA GLU A 129 0.65 -9.68 -3.63
C GLU A 129 1.70 -10.12 -2.61
N TYR A 130 1.62 -11.39 -2.23
CA TYR A 130 2.50 -11.99 -1.26
C TYR A 130 3.41 -13.01 -1.90
N THR A 131 4.68 -12.99 -1.51
CA THR A 131 5.67 -14.02 -1.88
C THR A 131 5.84 -14.97 -0.71
N LYS A 132 5.74 -16.26 -0.98
CA LYS A 132 5.95 -17.34 -0.01
C LYS A 132 7.43 -17.59 0.23
N HIS A 133 7.79 -17.77 1.49
CA HIS A 133 9.13 -18.14 1.93
C HIS A 133 9.07 -19.28 2.94
N THR A 134 10.13 -20.07 2.95
CA THR A 134 10.37 -21.06 4.01
C THR A 134 11.37 -20.47 5.00
N VAL A 135 11.12 -20.64 6.28
CA VAL A 135 12.05 -20.28 7.35
C VAL A 135 13.26 -21.22 7.27
N LEU A 136 14.45 -20.68 7.05
CA LEU A 136 15.71 -21.42 7.00
C LEU A 136 16.37 -21.51 8.36
N SER A 137 16.28 -20.46 9.15
CA SER A 137 16.79 -20.46 10.54
C SER A 137 16.12 -19.39 11.38
N VAL A 138 16.05 -19.65 12.67
CA VAL A 138 15.58 -18.71 13.70
C VAL A 138 16.61 -18.71 14.82
N VAL A 139 17.32 -17.61 15.02
CA VAL A 139 18.40 -17.49 16.00
C VAL A 139 18.08 -16.38 16.98
N GLU A 140 17.86 -16.71 18.24
CA GLU A 140 17.75 -15.72 19.31
C GLU A 140 19.15 -15.15 19.60
N HIS A 141 19.39 -13.92 19.18
CA HIS A 141 20.65 -13.21 19.45
C HIS A 141 20.71 -12.70 20.89
N THR A 142 19.59 -12.24 21.41
CA THR A 142 19.38 -11.87 22.82
C THR A 142 17.97 -12.27 23.24
N LYS A 143 17.61 -12.10 24.52
CA LYS A 143 16.26 -12.38 25.04
C LYS A 143 15.14 -11.64 24.29
N ASP A 144 15.46 -10.53 23.64
CA ASP A 144 14.50 -9.68 22.90
C ASP A 144 14.88 -9.42 21.45
N MET A 145 15.95 -10.05 20.94
CA MET A 145 16.41 -9.88 19.56
C MET A 145 16.51 -11.21 18.85
N LEU A 146 15.90 -11.27 17.66
CA LEU A 146 15.84 -12.44 16.78
C LEU A 146 16.47 -12.11 15.44
N ILE A 147 17.25 -13.03 14.91
CA ILE A 147 17.64 -13.07 13.50
C ILE A 147 16.84 -14.20 12.85
N ILE A 148 16.00 -13.85 11.88
CA ILE A 148 15.28 -14.83 11.07
C ILE A 148 15.79 -14.79 9.63
N THR A 149 16.11 -15.95 9.10
CA THR A 149 16.57 -16.14 7.72
C THR A 149 15.54 -16.94 6.95
N LEU A 150 15.17 -16.43 5.79
CA LEU A 150 14.12 -16.96 4.92
C LEU A 150 14.72 -17.42 3.59
N SER A 151 14.05 -18.36 2.94
CA SER A 151 14.37 -18.75 1.56
C SER A 151 14.10 -17.60 0.58
N GLY A 152 14.81 -17.62 -0.56
CA GLY A 152 14.65 -16.62 -1.62
C GLY A 152 15.40 -15.32 -1.34
N LYS A 153 15.02 -14.27 -2.09
CA LYS A 153 15.70 -12.97 -2.05
C LYS A 153 14.74 -11.82 -2.28
N LEU A 154 15.13 -10.63 -1.82
CA LEU A 154 14.55 -9.35 -2.20
C LEU A 154 15.66 -8.42 -2.72
N ASN A 155 15.32 -7.50 -3.61
CA ASN A 155 16.25 -6.47 -4.08
C ASN A 155 16.03 -5.16 -3.29
N CYS A 156 16.05 -5.25 -1.97
CA CYS A 156 15.83 -4.16 -1.04
C CYS A 156 17.04 -3.23 -1.03
N LYS A 157 16.81 -1.94 -1.13
CA LYS A 157 17.81 -0.89 -0.92
C LYS A 157 17.70 -0.36 0.51
N SER A 158 18.79 0.17 1.04
CA SER A 158 18.77 0.80 2.38
C SER A 158 17.64 1.82 2.50
N GLY A 159 16.88 1.76 3.59
CA GLY A 159 15.69 2.60 3.82
C GLY A 159 14.37 2.01 3.31
N GLU A 160 14.40 0.95 2.53
CA GLU A 160 13.21 0.20 2.15
C GLU A 160 12.91 -0.89 3.18
N PHE A 161 11.65 -1.36 3.19
CA PHE A 161 11.16 -2.40 4.09
C PHE A 161 10.13 -3.29 3.41
N ALA A 162 9.93 -4.48 3.96
CA ALA A 162 8.88 -5.40 3.55
C ALA A 162 7.91 -5.67 4.70
N PHE A 163 6.67 -6.02 4.38
CA PHE A 163 5.76 -6.60 5.37
C PHE A 163 6.02 -8.10 5.47
N LEU A 164 6.15 -8.59 6.69
CA LEU A 164 6.09 -10.01 7.01
C LEU A 164 4.65 -10.35 7.41
N PHE A 165 4.10 -11.41 6.83
CA PHE A 165 2.77 -11.95 7.14
C PHE A 165 2.89 -13.37 7.66
N ILE A 166 2.29 -13.62 8.82
CA ILE A 166 2.12 -14.95 9.40
C ILE A 166 0.63 -15.28 9.39
N PRO A 167 0.18 -16.38 8.74
CA PRO A 167 -1.22 -16.79 8.76
C PRO A 167 -1.80 -16.84 10.17
N GLY A 168 -2.94 -16.20 10.37
CA GLY A 168 -3.61 -16.12 11.68
C GLY A 168 -3.00 -15.15 12.69
N LYS A 169 -1.85 -14.54 12.39
CA LYS A 169 -1.18 -13.54 13.25
C LYS A 169 -1.16 -12.14 12.62
N GLY A 170 -1.51 -12.03 11.33
CA GLY A 170 -1.51 -10.78 10.57
C GLY A 170 -0.16 -10.41 9.99
N GLU A 171 0.07 -9.12 9.74
CA GLU A 171 1.30 -8.61 9.14
C GLU A 171 1.87 -7.39 9.87
N LYS A 172 3.19 -7.20 9.75
CA LYS A 172 3.91 -6.02 10.22
C LYS A 172 5.09 -5.68 9.31
N PRO A 173 5.47 -4.39 9.21
CA PRO A 173 6.62 -3.94 8.43
C PRO A 173 7.93 -4.19 9.19
N PHE A 174 8.96 -4.62 8.44
CA PHE A 174 10.33 -4.80 8.94
C PHE A 174 11.35 -4.39 7.88
N SER A 175 12.42 -3.73 8.31
CA SER A 175 13.59 -3.48 7.46
C SER A 175 14.26 -4.79 7.11
N VAL A 176 14.74 -4.91 5.88
CA VAL A 176 15.50 -6.05 5.40
C VAL A 176 16.96 -5.85 5.80
N ALA A 177 17.51 -6.77 6.58
CA ALA A 177 18.90 -6.74 7.03
C ALA A 177 19.87 -7.30 5.98
N HIS A 178 19.44 -8.31 5.20
CA HIS A 178 20.23 -8.90 4.13
C HIS A 178 19.30 -9.43 3.03
N ASN A 179 19.68 -9.25 1.78
CA ASN A 179 18.85 -9.56 0.62
C ASN A 179 18.85 -11.05 0.23
N GLU A 180 19.98 -11.74 0.37
CA GLU A 180 20.19 -13.13 -0.06
C GLU A 180 21.27 -13.82 0.78
N PRO A 181 20.94 -14.79 1.66
CA PRO A 181 19.58 -15.19 2.03
C PRO A 181 18.80 -14.06 2.70
N LEU A 182 17.48 -14.02 2.45
CA LEU A 182 16.63 -12.96 2.96
C LEU A 182 16.59 -13.00 4.49
N THR A 183 17.11 -11.95 5.14
CA THR A 183 17.32 -11.94 6.60
C THR A 183 16.71 -10.68 7.23
N PHE A 184 16.09 -10.87 8.39
CA PHE A 184 15.53 -9.80 9.21
C PHE A 184 16.08 -9.85 10.62
N LEU A 185 16.35 -8.66 11.19
CA LEU A 185 16.69 -8.48 12.59
C LEU A 185 15.47 -7.90 13.32
N ILE A 186 14.90 -8.65 14.26
CA ILE A 186 13.60 -8.35 14.85
C ILE A 186 13.69 -8.23 16.34
N ARG A 187 13.14 -7.15 16.89
CA ARG A 187 12.99 -6.97 18.32
C ARG A 187 11.61 -7.42 18.82
N LYS A 188 11.58 -8.22 19.87
CA LYS A 188 10.35 -8.71 20.53
C LYS A 188 9.63 -7.56 21.23
N ARG A 189 8.43 -7.20 20.75
CA ARG A 189 7.68 -6.05 21.26
C ARG A 189 6.19 -6.30 21.48
N GLY A 190 5.59 -7.25 20.84
CA GLY A 190 4.14 -7.50 20.89
C GLY A 190 3.79 -8.85 20.29
N GLU A 191 2.51 -9.16 20.17
CA GLU A 191 2.01 -10.49 19.79
C GLU A 191 2.56 -11.00 18.44
N PHE A 192 2.62 -10.13 17.43
CA PHE A 192 3.16 -10.52 16.14
C PHE A 192 4.65 -10.91 16.23
N THR A 193 5.45 -10.08 16.93
CA THR A 193 6.88 -10.38 17.09
C THR A 193 7.13 -11.58 18.00
N LYS A 194 6.28 -11.85 19.00
CA LYS A 194 6.33 -13.11 19.77
C LYS A 194 6.11 -14.32 18.86
N ALA A 195 5.11 -14.25 17.95
CA ALA A 195 4.87 -15.32 17.00
C ALA A 195 6.05 -15.59 16.05
N LEU A 196 6.83 -14.56 15.69
CA LEU A 196 8.07 -14.73 14.94
C LEU A 196 9.14 -15.52 15.72
N PHE A 197 9.20 -15.36 17.05
CA PHE A 197 10.11 -16.15 17.92
C PHE A 197 9.67 -17.60 18.11
N GLU A 198 8.41 -17.94 17.79
CA GLU A 198 7.86 -19.28 17.88
C GLU A 198 8.05 -20.10 16.59
N LEU A 199 8.43 -19.42 15.48
CA LEU A 199 8.69 -20.07 14.19
C LEU A 199 9.92 -21.01 14.29
N LYS A 200 9.87 -22.05 13.44
CA LYS A 200 10.93 -23.07 13.33
C LYS A 200 11.37 -23.17 11.88
N GLU A 201 12.53 -23.77 11.68
CA GLU A 201 12.99 -24.18 10.36
C GLU A 201 11.94 -25.05 9.66
N GLY A 202 11.66 -24.74 8.39
CA GLY A 202 10.61 -25.37 7.58
C GLY A 202 9.26 -24.67 7.65
N ASP A 203 9.01 -23.78 8.60
CA ASP A 203 7.74 -23.04 8.67
C ASP A 203 7.58 -22.09 7.46
N THR A 204 6.32 -21.79 7.16
CA THR A 204 5.96 -20.87 6.06
C THR A 204 5.66 -19.49 6.58
N ILE A 205 6.25 -18.48 5.94
CA ILE A 205 5.98 -17.06 6.14
C ILE A 205 5.87 -16.38 4.78
N TYR A 206 5.23 -15.22 4.73
CA TYR A 206 5.06 -14.48 3.48
C TYR A 206 5.61 -13.07 3.60
N THR A 207 6.10 -12.52 2.49
CA THR A 207 6.45 -11.11 2.37
C THR A 207 5.61 -10.42 1.32
N ARG A 208 5.38 -9.12 1.49
CA ARG A 208 4.87 -8.25 0.42
C ARG A 208 5.59 -6.91 0.40
N GLY A 209 5.56 -6.26 -0.75
CA GLY A 209 6.30 -5.01 -1.02
C GLY A 209 7.69 -5.37 -1.56
N LEU A 210 8.46 -4.35 -1.92
CA LEU A 210 9.13 -3.38 -1.03
C LEU A 210 8.39 -2.02 -0.94
N TYR A 211 8.57 -1.35 0.18
CA TYR A 211 8.01 -0.04 0.49
C TYR A 211 9.08 0.89 1.06
N GLY A 212 8.77 2.18 1.08
CA GLY A 212 9.72 3.20 1.54
C GLY A 212 10.47 3.85 0.40
N LYS A 213 11.44 4.67 0.74
CA LYS A 213 12.34 5.33 -0.22
C LYS A 213 13.76 4.91 0.08
N PRO A 214 14.54 4.55 -0.95
CA PRO A 214 15.97 4.30 -0.77
C PRO A 214 16.65 5.50 -0.12
N LEU A 215 17.51 5.24 0.85
CA LEU A 215 18.44 6.25 1.36
C LEU A 215 19.47 6.54 0.28
N ILE A 216 19.37 7.72 -0.30
CA ILE A 216 20.32 8.18 -1.32
C ILE A 216 21.31 9.11 -0.63
N HIS A 217 22.59 8.78 -0.68
CA HIS A 217 23.67 9.66 -0.25
C HIS A 217 24.57 10.02 -1.45
N GLU A 218 24.98 11.26 -1.53
CA GLU A 218 25.91 11.69 -2.55
C GLU A 218 27.30 11.09 -2.27
N LYS A 219 27.88 10.38 -3.23
CA LYS A 219 29.19 9.70 -3.10
C LYS A 219 30.34 10.61 -2.69
N LYS A 220 30.18 11.94 -2.79
CA LYS A 220 31.22 12.96 -2.49
C LYS A 220 31.15 13.50 -1.06
N LYS A 221 30.19 13.08 -0.23
CA LYS A 221 30.07 13.56 1.15
C LYS A 221 30.49 12.47 2.13
N ASN A 222 31.16 12.87 3.21
CA ASN A 222 31.38 12.00 4.35
C ASN A 222 30.04 11.74 5.03
N VAL A 223 29.69 10.48 5.23
CA VAL A 223 28.43 10.07 5.86
C VAL A 223 28.74 9.38 7.19
N LEU A 224 28.17 9.88 8.27
CA LEU A 224 28.18 9.23 9.57
C LEU A 224 26.84 8.52 9.77
N LEU A 225 26.86 7.20 9.88
CA LEU A 225 25.69 6.40 10.20
C LEU A 225 25.70 6.06 11.69
N ILE A 226 24.62 6.42 12.39
CA ILE A 226 24.44 6.09 13.80
C ILE A 226 23.22 5.21 13.93
N GLY A 227 23.42 3.95 14.35
CA GLY A 227 22.35 2.98 14.54
C GLY A 227 22.31 2.48 15.98
N GLY A 228 21.11 2.31 16.55
CA GLY A 228 20.90 1.74 17.88
C GLY A 228 19.90 0.58 17.85
N GLY A 229 20.17 -0.50 18.55
CA GLY A 229 19.30 -1.69 18.60
C GLY A 229 19.06 -2.28 17.21
N SER A 230 17.80 -2.59 16.85
CA SER A 230 17.44 -3.08 15.52
C SER A 230 17.60 -2.05 14.38
N GLY A 231 17.86 -0.78 14.70
CA GLY A 231 18.10 0.26 13.71
C GLY A 231 19.44 0.13 12.98
N VAL A 232 20.33 -0.78 13.38
CA VAL A 232 21.57 -1.09 12.65
C VAL A 232 21.33 -1.97 11.39
N ALA A 233 20.15 -2.54 11.27
CA ALA A 233 19.74 -3.41 10.16
C ALA A 233 19.01 -2.64 9.04
N VAL A 234 19.61 -1.51 8.58
CA VAL A 234 19.01 -0.65 7.54
C VAL A 234 19.97 -0.47 6.36
#